data_dcecf783d556547f61a307eb1b7c8b05
#
_entry.id   dcecf783d556547f61a307eb1b7c8b05
#
_cell.length_a   1.000
_cell.length_b   1.000
_cell.length_c   1.000
_cell.angle_alpha   90.00
_cell.angle_beta   90.00
_cell.angle_gamma   90.00
#
_symmetry.space_group_name_H-M   'P 1'
#
loop_
_entity.id
_entity.type
_entity.pdbx_description
1 polymer ?
#
loop_
_entity_poly.entity_id
_entity_poly.type
_entity_poly.pdbx_seq_one_letter_code
_entity_poly.pdbx_strand_id
1 'polypeptide(L)'
;NTYGGISGKGILPIGLKCVKEIAEVVDLPIIGCGGISSADDVRAYRDSGASIFGVGSALTGLTSEQMKGYFAALGSDLSGDQNDAQSYIRYDVDMSFTPYNLVENDPVSDDISMLTFDMDIDIRAGEFVFLWIPGLGEKPFSVLSNDPMKLVVINVGRFTSELVKLEPGATIYVRGPYGIPVKPPHGSRAIAVSGGTGLAAVYQIARDYDKVEILMGARSKDRLYFQDECEACCEVSVATDDGSEGYHGVVTELLREKLEAMTEDERAATVFYNCGPKAMVDVAVSVQLQFCSSQQIYSAIDYVTKCGVGICGACHAPDGRRLCVDGPFLQAPDTPRLTG
;
A
#
# COMPACT_ATOMS: atom_id res chain seq x y z
N ASN A 1 18.51 -15.61 -12.51
CA ASN A 1 19.54 -14.65 -12.09
C ASN A 1 20.41 -15.27 -11.02
N THR A 2 21.72 -15.34 -11.27
CA THR A 2 22.73 -15.94 -10.38
C THR A 2 23.33 -14.92 -9.40
N TYR A 3 22.88 -13.66 -9.40
CA TYR A 3 23.43 -12.59 -8.56
C TYR A 3 22.34 -12.03 -7.65
N GLY A 4 22.57 -12.07 -6.34
CA GLY A 4 21.74 -11.45 -5.31
C GLY A 4 22.56 -10.49 -4.47
N GLY A 5 21.89 -9.46 -3.91
CA GLY A 5 22.50 -8.56 -2.92
C GLY A 5 22.54 -9.24 -1.54
N ILE A 6 23.62 -9.01 -0.79
CA ILE A 6 23.71 -9.38 0.62
C ILE A 6 23.32 -8.19 1.45
N SER A 7 22.45 -8.38 2.46
CA SER A 7 22.04 -7.36 3.42
C SER A 7 21.98 -7.92 4.85
N GLY A 8 21.69 -7.08 5.83
CA GLY A 8 21.64 -7.48 7.23
C GLY A 8 23.01 -7.80 7.82
N LYS A 9 23.05 -8.60 8.88
CA LYS A 9 24.29 -8.91 9.62
C LYS A 9 25.38 -9.54 8.75
N GLY A 10 25.04 -10.21 7.67
CA GLY A 10 26.01 -10.86 6.77
C GLY A 10 26.95 -9.87 6.08
N ILE A 11 26.54 -8.62 5.84
CA ILE A 11 27.39 -7.61 5.22
C ILE A 11 28.22 -6.79 6.23
N LEU A 12 27.93 -6.88 7.54
CA LEU A 12 28.57 -6.08 8.57
C LEU A 12 30.11 -6.15 8.55
N PRO A 13 30.74 -7.34 8.49
CA PRO A 13 32.21 -7.42 8.48
C PRO A 13 32.85 -6.77 7.24
N ILE A 14 32.15 -6.85 6.09
CA ILE A 14 32.60 -6.23 4.84
C ILE A 14 32.52 -4.70 4.98
N GLY A 15 31.39 -4.18 5.48
CA GLY A 15 31.19 -2.74 5.70
C GLY A 15 32.21 -2.16 6.66
N LEU A 16 32.49 -2.82 7.79
CA LEU A 16 33.51 -2.39 8.76
C LEU A 16 34.90 -2.32 8.13
N LYS A 17 35.27 -3.34 7.34
CA LYS A 17 36.54 -3.35 6.64
C LYS A 17 36.67 -2.19 5.66
N CYS A 18 35.65 -1.98 4.81
CA CYS A 18 35.64 -0.89 3.84
C CYS A 18 35.78 0.48 4.52
N VAL A 19 35.01 0.72 5.60
CA VAL A 19 35.10 2.00 6.36
C VAL A 19 36.48 2.19 6.92
N LYS A 20 37.10 1.18 7.51
CA LYS A 20 38.43 1.25 8.06
C LYS A 20 39.47 1.61 6.98
N GLU A 21 39.47 0.94 5.85
CA GLU A 21 40.39 1.21 4.72
C GLU A 21 40.20 2.62 4.15
N ILE A 22 38.95 3.11 4.06
CA ILE A 22 38.66 4.48 3.62
C ILE A 22 39.17 5.51 4.64
N ALA A 23 38.96 5.27 5.95
CA ALA A 23 39.39 6.18 7.00
C ALA A 23 40.94 6.37 7.09
N GLU A 24 41.68 5.40 6.57
CA GLU A 24 43.16 5.49 6.48
C GLU A 24 43.64 6.45 5.38
N VAL A 25 42.78 6.77 4.38
CA VAL A 25 43.21 7.51 3.17
C VAL A 25 42.44 8.81 2.94
N VAL A 26 41.34 9.08 3.69
CA VAL A 26 40.56 10.30 3.55
C VAL A 26 40.32 10.97 4.92
N ASP A 27 40.36 12.31 4.93
CA ASP A 27 40.00 13.13 6.08
C ASP A 27 38.61 13.78 5.87
N LEU A 28 37.63 12.95 5.58
CA LEU A 28 36.23 13.36 5.35
C LEU A 28 35.28 12.58 6.27
N PRO A 29 34.11 13.13 6.61
CA PRO A 29 33.10 12.40 7.33
C PRO A 29 32.65 11.14 6.54
N ILE A 30 32.73 9.97 7.17
CA ILE A 30 32.40 8.68 6.55
C ILE A 30 31.06 8.20 7.07
N ILE A 31 30.18 7.79 6.14
CA ILE A 31 28.91 7.14 6.46
C ILE A 31 29.13 5.62 6.52
N GLY A 32 29.03 5.04 7.72
CA GLY A 32 29.01 3.58 7.91
C GLY A 32 27.60 3.04 7.67
N CYS A 33 27.49 2.09 6.73
CA CYS A 33 26.21 1.47 6.39
C CYS A 33 26.40 -0.02 6.08
N GLY A 34 25.42 -0.84 6.47
CA GLY A 34 25.39 -2.28 6.22
C GLY A 34 25.47 -3.11 7.50
N GLY A 35 24.39 -3.84 7.78
CA GLY A 35 24.28 -4.76 8.90
C GLY A 35 24.11 -4.12 10.30
N ILE A 36 23.95 -2.80 10.39
CA ILE A 36 23.67 -2.11 11.66
C ILE A 36 22.27 -2.47 12.12
N SER A 37 22.18 -3.02 13.34
CA SER A 37 20.92 -3.38 13.97
C SER A 37 20.93 -3.16 15.51
N SER A 38 22.05 -2.76 16.08
CA SER A 38 22.21 -2.54 17.51
C SER A 38 23.22 -1.41 17.79
N ALA A 39 23.27 -0.93 19.03
CA ALA A 39 24.27 0.05 19.46
C ALA A 39 25.70 -0.47 19.31
N ASP A 40 25.94 -1.75 19.52
CA ASP A 40 27.27 -2.33 19.35
C ASP A 40 27.75 -2.28 17.90
N ASP A 41 26.84 -2.45 16.92
CA ASP A 41 27.19 -2.29 15.52
C ASP A 41 27.58 -0.84 15.19
N VAL A 42 26.87 0.12 15.77
CA VAL A 42 27.18 1.55 15.63
C VAL A 42 28.57 1.85 16.23
N ARG A 43 28.85 1.29 17.43
CA ARG A 43 30.17 1.44 18.08
C ARG A 43 31.28 0.84 17.21
N ALA A 44 31.06 -0.37 16.65
CA ALA A 44 32.04 -1.01 15.76
C ALA A 44 32.33 -0.18 14.50
N TYR A 45 31.33 0.44 13.90
CA TYR A 45 31.51 1.35 12.76
C TYR A 45 32.23 2.64 13.17
N ARG A 46 31.92 3.19 14.36
CA ARG A 46 32.62 4.35 14.91
C ARG A 46 34.10 4.06 15.12
N ASP A 47 34.42 2.91 15.74
CA ASP A 47 35.77 2.45 15.96
C ASP A 47 36.53 2.17 14.64
N SER A 48 35.82 1.90 13.58
CA SER A 48 36.37 1.77 12.22
C SER A 48 36.56 3.10 11.50
N GLY A 49 36.10 4.24 12.07
CA GLY A 49 36.32 5.59 11.52
C GLY A 49 35.04 6.22 10.91
N ALA A 50 33.86 5.60 11.00
CA ALA A 50 32.63 6.24 10.58
C ALA A 50 32.13 7.28 11.61
N SER A 51 31.57 8.38 11.12
CA SER A 51 31.00 9.47 11.95
C SER A 51 29.46 9.59 11.76
N ILE A 52 28.91 9.01 10.70
CA ILE A 52 27.48 8.98 10.38
C ILE A 52 27.10 7.51 10.14
N PHE A 53 25.87 7.12 10.52
CA PHE A 53 25.44 5.72 10.49
C PHE A 53 24.13 5.56 9.74
N GLY A 54 24.07 4.62 8.78
CA GLY A 54 22.88 4.28 8.02
C GLY A 54 22.29 2.92 8.44
N VAL A 55 21.07 2.93 8.95
CA VAL A 55 20.32 1.70 9.29
C VAL A 55 19.33 1.40 8.17
N GLY A 56 19.36 0.17 7.66
CA GLY A 56 18.51 -0.29 6.55
C GLY A 56 17.66 -1.51 6.93
N SER A 57 18.18 -2.70 6.68
CA SER A 57 17.42 -3.96 6.83
C SER A 57 16.88 -4.23 8.24
N ALA A 58 17.44 -3.61 9.28
CA ALA A 58 16.90 -3.70 10.64
C ALA A 58 15.53 -3.02 10.79
N LEU A 59 15.14 -2.16 9.86
CA LEU A 59 13.88 -1.43 9.86
C LEU A 59 12.80 -2.13 9.01
N THR A 60 13.11 -3.28 8.42
CA THR A 60 12.18 -4.02 7.56
C THR A 60 10.89 -4.36 8.32
N GLY A 61 9.74 -4.00 7.75
CA GLY A 61 8.42 -4.29 8.31
C GLY A 61 7.99 -3.42 9.50
N LEU A 62 8.86 -2.52 10.00
CA LEU A 62 8.47 -1.61 11.08
C LEU A 62 7.54 -0.51 10.56
N THR A 63 6.45 -0.25 11.28
CA THR A 63 5.62 0.95 11.07
C THR A 63 6.41 2.21 11.43
N SER A 64 5.89 3.39 11.06
CA SER A 64 6.52 4.68 11.40
C SER A 64 6.65 4.88 12.92
N GLU A 65 5.67 4.42 13.70
CA GLU A 65 5.71 4.50 15.16
C GLU A 65 6.76 3.54 15.75
N GLN A 66 6.83 2.32 15.24
CA GLN A 66 7.84 1.33 15.65
C GLN A 66 9.26 1.80 15.30
N MET A 67 9.45 2.47 14.16
CA MET A 67 10.75 3.08 13.81
C MET A 67 11.16 4.17 14.80
N LYS A 68 10.24 5.03 15.24
CA LYS A 68 10.53 6.02 16.28
C LYS A 68 10.99 5.35 17.56
N GLY A 69 10.29 4.29 18.00
CA GLY A 69 10.68 3.49 19.15
C GLY A 69 12.05 2.84 18.99
N TYR A 70 12.32 2.26 17.81
CA TYR A 70 13.63 1.67 17.49
C TYR A 70 14.77 2.67 17.62
N PHE A 71 14.64 3.87 17.03
CA PHE A 71 15.68 4.88 17.11
C PHE A 71 15.81 5.50 18.51
N ALA A 72 14.72 5.61 19.27
CA ALA A 72 14.78 6.05 20.66
C ALA A 72 15.57 5.04 21.52
N ALA A 73 15.29 3.74 21.38
CA ALA A 73 16.03 2.68 22.08
C ALA A 73 17.50 2.64 21.66
N LEU A 74 17.79 2.74 20.35
CA LEU A 74 19.18 2.80 19.86
C LEU A 74 19.95 4.00 20.43
N GLY A 75 19.30 5.16 20.53
CA GLY A 75 19.89 6.37 21.11
C GLY A 75 20.18 6.21 22.61
N SER A 76 19.24 5.62 23.36
CA SER A 76 19.40 5.34 24.80
C SER A 76 20.56 4.37 25.06
N ASP A 77 20.67 3.28 24.31
CA ASP A 77 21.79 2.33 24.41
C ASP A 77 23.15 2.98 24.07
N LEU A 78 23.18 3.93 23.14
CA LEU A 78 24.38 4.65 22.76
C LEU A 78 24.84 5.66 23.83
N SER A 79 23.89 6.28 24.55
CA SER A 79 24.17 7.22 25.65
C SER A 79 24.58 6.53 26.95
N GLY A 80 24.35 5.22 27.07
CA GLY A 80 24.65 4.45 28.27
C GLY A 80 23.58 4.54 29.35
N ASP A 81 22.42 5.09 29.04
CA ASP A 81 21.26 5.08 29.92
C ASP A 81 20.70 3.66 29.96
N GLN A 82 20.99 2.93 31.03
CA GLN A 82 20.45 1.59 31.27
C GLN A 82 18.99 1.71 31.74
N ASN A 83 18.09 2.04 30.83
CA ASN A 83 16.69 1.74 30.98
C ASN A 83 16.39 0.53 30.10
N ASP A 84 15.98 -0.56 30.72
CA ASP A 84 15.52 -1.84 30.19
C ASP A 84 15.79 -2.01 28.68
N ALA A 85 16.74 -2.87 28.33
CA ALA A 85 17.02 -3.27 26.97
C ALA A 85 15.74 -3.78 26.32
N GLN A 86 14.98 -2.86 25.77
CA GLN A 86 13.82 -3.17 24.93
C GLN A 86 14.40 -3.89 23.73
N SER A 87 14.23 -5.19 23.69
CA SER A 87 14.71 -6.01 22.59
C SER A 87 14.20 -5.38 21.30
N TYR A 88 15.12 -4.98 20.42
CA TYR A 88 14.77 -4.46 19.10
C TYR A 88 13.85 -5.45 18.42
N ILE A 89 12.57 -5.07 18.23
CA ILE A 89 11.58 -5.92 17.61
C ILE A 89 11.99 -6.12 16.17
N ARG A 90 12.30 -7.34 15.80
CA ARG A 90 12.48 -7.74 14.40
C ARG A 90 11.18 -8.37 13.93
N TYR A 91 10.66 -7.85 12.83
CA TYR A 91 9.61 -8.52 12.08
C TYR A 91 10.28 -9.32 10.96
N ASP A 92 10.02 -10.61 10.96
CA ASP A 92 10.43 -11.49 9.86
C ASP A 92 9.37 -11.33 8.77
N VAL A 93 9.66 -10.47 7.80
CA VAL A 93 8.77 -10.23 6.67
C VAL A 93 9.17 -11.16 5.54
N ASP A 94 8.26 -12.04 5.15
CA ASP A 94 8.48 -12.90 4.00
C ASP A 94 8.48 -12.06 2.71
N MET A 95 9.59 -12.12 1.98
CA MET A 95 9.79 -11.49 0.68
C MET A 95 9.97 -12.52 -0.43
N SER A 96 9.70 -13.78 -0.15
CA SER A 96 9.77 -14.85 -1.16
C SER A 96 8.67 -14.67 -2.23
N PHE A 97 8.95 -15.20 -3.40
CA PHE A 97 8.01 -15.21 -4.49
C PHE A 97 7.42 -16.61 -4.67
N THR A 98 6.11 -16.67 -4.79
CA THR A 98 5.36 -17.88 -5.12
C THR A 98 4.91 -17.81 -6.58
N PRO A 99 5.13 -18.86 -7.40
CA PRO A 99 4.63 -18.89 -8.78
C PRO A 99 3.11 -19.13 -8.81
N TYR A 100 2.43 -18.37 -9.65
CA TYR A 100 1.00 -18.50 -9.97
C TYR A 100 0.85 -18.62 -11.48
N ASN A 101 -0.01 -19.54 -11.96
CA ASN A 101 -0.29 -19.66 -13.38
C ASN A 101 -1.59 -18.93 -13.73
N LEU A 102 -1.56 -18.20 -14.81
CA LEU A 102 -2.74 -17.52 -15.35
C LEU A 102 -3.69 -18.59 -15.94
N VAL A 103 -4.95 -18.58 -15.50
CA VAL A 103 -6.01 -19.47 -15.99
C VAL A 103 -6.85 -18.77 -17.04
N GLU A 104 -7.21 -17.51 -16.80
CA GLU A 104 -8.04 -16.71 -17.68
C GLU A 104 -7.50 -15.28 -17.77
N ASN A 105 -7.67 -14.68 -18.93
CA ASN A 105 -7.42 -13.26 -19.18
C ASN A 105 -8.62 -12.71 -19.95
N ASP A 106 -9.55 -12.09 -19.22
CA ASP A 106 -10.82 -11.59 -19.75
C ASP A 106 -10.70 -10.09 -20.02
N PRO A 107 -10.74 -9.65 -21.29
CA PRO A 107 -10.82 -8.23 -21.62
C PRO A 107 -12.15 -7.65 -21.13
N VAL A 108 -12.08 -6.62 -20.26
CA VAL A 108 -13.24 -5.84 -19.80
C VAL A 108 -13.50 -4.69 -20.78
N SER A 109 -12.45 -4.01 -21.22
CA SER A 109 -12.47 -2.96 -22.25
C SER A 109 -11.15 -2.97 -23.03
N ASP A 110 -10.95 -2.04 -23.95
CA ASP A 110 -9.73 -1.94 -24.78
C ASP A 110 -8.44 -1.84 -23.96
N ASP A 111 -8.53 -1.32 -22.74
CA ASP A 111 -7.37 -1.08 -21.86
C ASP A 111 -7.49 -1.74 -20.46
N ILE A 112 -8.56 -2.48 -20.19
CA ILE A 112 -8.79 -3.16 -18.90
C ILE A 112 -8.92 -4.65 -19.12
N SER A 113 -8.17 -5.45 -18.36
CA SER A 113 -8.28 -6.92 -18.32
C SER A 113 -8.46 -7.40 -16.88
N MET A 114 -9.27 -8.45 -16.73
CA MET A 114 -9.39 -9.21 -15.49
C MET A 114 -8.58 -10.52 -15.64
N LEU A 115 -7.64 -10.73 -14.76
CA LEU A 115 -6.76 -11.89 -14.75
C LEU A 115 -7.14 -12.83 -13.61
N THR A 116 -7.38 -14.11 -13.93
CA THR A 116 -7.66 -15.17 -12.96
C THR A 116 -6.48 -16.15 -12.90
N PHE A 117 -6.05 -16.50 -11.68
CA PHE A 117 -4.92 -17.40 -11.44
C PHE A 117 -5.38 -18.71 -10.82
N ASP A 118 -4.56 -19.76 -10.94
CA ASP A 118 -4.84 -21.14 -10.52
C ASP A 118 -4.68 -21.38 -9.00
N MET A 119 -4.40 -20.34 -8.24
CA MET A 119 -4.16 -20.42 -6.79
C MET A 119 -5.00 -19.41 -6.04
N ASP A 120 -5.36 -19.80 -4.82
CA ASP A 120 -5.96 -18.91 -3.83
C ASP A 120 -4.89 -18.08 -3.13
N ILE A 121 -5.31 -16.97 -2.55
CA ILE A 121 -4.45 -16.13 -1.73
C ILE A 121 -5.17 -15.71 -0.46
N ASP A 122 -4.50 -15.82 0.70
CA ASP A 122 -5.04 -15.31 1.96
C ASP A 122 -4.68 -13.83 2.11
N ILE A 123 -5.56 -12.97 1.60
CA ILE A 123 -5.41 -11.51 1.67
C ILE A 123 -6.67 -10.89 2.28
N ARG A 124 -6.48 -9.93 3.17
CA ARG A 124 -7.56 -9.20 3.85
C ARG A 124 -7.78 -7.84 3.21
N ALA A 125 -8.94 -7.26 3.44
CA ALA A 125 -9.26 -5.92 2.95
C ALA A 125 -8.17 -4.90 3.32
N GLY A 126 -7.69 -4.15 2.33
CA GLY A 126 -6.62 -3.16 2.48
C GLY A 126 -5.20 -3.71 2.29
N GLU A 127 -5.00 -5.01 2.21
CA GLU A 127 -3.70 -5.59 1.86
C GLU A 127 -3.52 -5.64 0.34
N PHE A 128 -2.27 -5.76 -0.10
CA PHE A 128 -1.90 -5.82 -1.53
C PHE A 128 -0.71 -6.76 -1.75
N VAL A 129 -0.49 -7.16 -2.99
CA VAL A 129 0.61 -8.02 -3.41
C VAL A 129 1.52 -7.33 -4.42
N PHE A 130 2.72 -7.86 -4.59
CA PHE A 130 3.54 -7.54 -5.75
C PHE A 130 3.52 -8.68 -6.76
N LEU A 131 3.33 -8.34 -8.02
CA LEU A 131 3.53 -9.23 -9.14
C LEU A 131 4.88 -8.95 -9.76
N TRP A 132 5.65 -10.01 -9.99
CA TRP A 132 6.93 -9.95 -10.66
C TRP A 132 6.91 -10.77 -11.95
N ILE A 133 7.37 -10.15 -13.03
CA ILE A 133 7.61 -10.80 -14.32
C ILE A 133 9.13 -10.78 -14.56
N PRO A 134 9.79 -11.95 -14.71
CA PRO A 134 11.23 -12.02 -14.95
C PRO A 134 11.67 -11.17 -16.14
N GLY A 135 12.69 -10.33 -15.92
CA GLY A 135 13.22 -9.42 -16.93
C GLY A 135 12.45 -8.11 -17.14
N LEU A 136 11.25 -7.98 -16.54
CA LEU A 136 10.42 -6.78 -16.65
C LEU A 136 10.38 -5.96 -15.34
N GLY A 137 10.42 -6.63 -14.18
CA GLY A 137 10.35 -6.02 -12.86
C GLY A 137 9.09 -6.40 -12.08
N GLU A 138 8.80 -5.66 -11.02
CA GLU A 138 7.64 -5.92 -10.16
C GLU A 138 6.77 -4.67 -9.97
N LYS A 139 5.48 -4.87 -9.70
CA LYS A 139 4.51 -3.82 -9.40
C LYS A 139 3.51 -4.27 -8.33
N PRO A 140 3.01 -3.34 -7.48
CA PRO A 140 1.96 -3.62 -6.51
C PRO A 140 0.59 -3.68 -7.18
N PHE A 141 -0.26 -4.59 -6.67
CA PHE A 141 -1.65 -4.74 -7.09
C PHE A 141 -2.56 -5.04 -5.90
N SER A 142 -3.74 -4.43 -5.89
CA SER A 142 -4.84 -4.88 -5.04
C SER A 142 -5.45 -6.15 -5.66
N VAL A 143 -5.78 -7.11 -4.81
CA VAL A 143 -6.44 -8.36 -5.23
C VAL A 143 -7.95 -8.15 -5.21
N LEU A 144 -8.64 -8.49 -6.29
CA LEU A 144 -10.10 -8.37 -6.39
C LEU A 144 -10.81 -9.54 -5.71
N SER A 145 -10.35 -10.77 -5.96
CA SER A 145 -10.87 -12.00 -5.35
C SER A 145 -9.73 -12.87 -4.84
N ASN A 146 -9.97 -13.60 -3.75
CA ASN A 146 -8.99 -14.46 -3.10
C ASN A 146 -9.01 -15.90 -3.62
N ASP A 147 -10.19 -16.40 -3.99
CA ASP A 147 -10.43 -17.80 -4.33
C ASP A 147 -11.36 -17.88 -5.58
N PRO A 148 -10.76 -18.14 -6.74
CA PRO A 148 -9.34 -18.04 -7.06
C PRO A 148 -8.85 -16.58 -7.03
N MET A 149 -7.52 -16.38 -6.99
CA MET A 149 -6.95 -15.03 -7.04
C MET A 149 -7.30 -14.35 -8.35
N LYS A 150 -7.98 -13.18 -8.27
CA LYS A 150 -8.30 -12.34 -9.41
C LYS A 150 -7.74 -10.93 -9.25
N LEU A 151 -7.29 -10.38 -10.36
CA LEU A 151 -6.76 -9.01 -10.45
C LEU A 151 -7.42 -8.26 -11.59
N VAL A 152 -7.61 -6.96 -11.41
CA VAL A 152 -7.95 -6.06 -12.51
C VAL A 152 -6.74 -5.22 -12.86
N VAL A 153 -6.41 -5.18 -14.14
CA VAL A 153 -5.24 -4.50 -14.68
C VAL A 153 -5.65 -3.49 -15.73
N ILE A 154 -5.29 -2.22 -15.50
CA ILE A 154 -5.40 -1.18 -16.53
C ILE A 154 -4.06 -1.07 -17.25
N ASN A 155 -4.09 -1.07 -18.58
CA ASN A 155 -2.91 -0.91 -19.42
C ASN A 155 -2.43 0.54 -19.45
N VAL A 156 -1.56 0.92 -18.51
CA VAL A 156 -1.07 2.31 -18.36
C VAL A 156 0.45 2.44 -18.55
N GLY A 157 1.15 1.35 -18.85
CA GLY A 157 2.60 1.42 -19.04
C GLY A 157 3.25 0.07 -19.31
N ARG A 158 4.57 0.06 -19.49
CA ARG A 158 5.33 -1.11 -19.95
C ARG A 158 5.00 -2.41 -19.20
N PHE A 159 4.93 -2.36 -17.86
CA PHE A 159 4.65 -3.56 -17.06
C PHE A 159 3.23 -4.08 -17.30
N THR A 160 2.23 -3.20 -17.20
CA THR A 160 0.83 -3.56 -17.41
C THR A 160 0.54 -3.92 -18.86
N SER A 161 1.23 -3.30 -19.84
CA SER A 161 1.11 -3.69 -21.26
C SER A 161 1.57 -5.14 -21.53
N GLU A 162 2.58 -5.62 -20.82
CA GLU A 162 2.99 -7.02 -20.94
C GLU A 162 2.09 -7.95 -20.11
N LEU A 163 1.63 -7.49 -18.95
CA LEU A 163 0.74 -8.27 -18.09
C LEU A 163 -0.60 -8.60 -18.76
N VAL A 164 -1.24 -7.62 -19.43
CA VAL A 164 -2.53 -7.82 -20.12
C VAL A 164 -2.41 -8.66 -21.40
N LYS A 165 -1.20 -8.89 -21.92
CA LYS A 165 -0.95 -9.76 -23.08
C LYS A 165 -0.67 -11.21 -22.70
N LEU A 166 -0.56 -11.52 -21.41
CA LEU A 166 -0.29 -12.88 -20.98
C LEU A 166 -1.44 -13.80 -21.40
N GLU A 167 -1.08 -14.97 -21.91
CA GLU A 167 -2.02 -16.01 -22.28
C GLU A 167 -2.21 -17.02 -21.13
N PRO A 168 -3.34 -17.71 -21.03
CA PRO A 168 -3.53 -18.83 -20.10
C PRO A 168 -2.36 -19.81 -20.14
N GLY A 169 -1.88 -20.22 -18.97
CA GLY A 169 -0.68 -21.05 -18.79
C GLY A 169 0.61 -20.23 -18.54
N ALA A 170 0.59 -18.91 -18.70
CA ALA A 170 1.74 -18.07 -18.33
C ALA A 170 1.91 -18.05 -16.80
N THR A 171 3.17 -18.10 -16.35
CA THR A 171 3.52 -18.03 -14.92
C THR A 171 3.97 -16.62 -14.56
N ILE A 172 3.38 -16.06 -13.49
CA ILE A 172 3.88 -14.88 -12.80
C ILE A 172 4.31 -15.25 -11.39
N TYR A 173 5.04 -14.36 -10.76
CA TYR A 173 5.51 -14.57 -9.39
C TYR A 173 4.89 -13.53 -8.47
N VAL A 174 4.32 -13.99 -7.36
CA VAL A 174 3.59 -13.15 -6.39
C VAL A 174 4.33 -13.16 -5.06
N ARG A 175 4.48 -12.02 -4.44
CA ARG A 175 4.94 -11.89 -3.04
C ARG A 175 4.00 -10.98 -2.26
N GLY A 176 3.86 -11.25 -0.99
CA GLY A 176 2.93 -10.60 -0.06
C GLY A 176 2.08 -11.61 0.69
N PRO A 177 0.99 -11.17 1.37
CA PRO A 177 0.42 -9.81 1.36
C PRO A 177 1.24 -8.77 2.14
N TYR A 178 1.06 -7.51 1.81
CA TYR A 178 1.64 -6.35 2.50
C TYR A 178 0.57 -5.31 2.83
N GLY A 179 0.89 -4.41 3.76
CA GLY A 179 -0.03 -3.39 4.23
C GLY A 179 -0.68 -3.76 5.56
N ILE A 180 -1.51 -2.86 6.06
CA ILE A 180 -2.30 -3.07 7.28
C ILE A 180 -3.74 -3.33 6.88
N PRO A 181 -4.36 -4.42 7.35
CA PRO A 181 -5.76 -4.69 7.08
C PRO A 181 -6.66 -3.56 7.57
N VAL A 182 -7.62 -3.19 6.74
CA VAL A 182 -8.72 -2.30 7.12
C VAL A 182 -9.58 -2.98 8.18
N LYS A 183 -9.91 -2.25 9.23
CA LYS A 183 -10.79 -2.72 10.30
C LYS A 183 -11.81 -1.60 10.62
N PRO A 184 -12.95 -1.54 9.93
CA PRO A 184 -14.02 -0.62 10.30
C PRO A 184 -14.43 -0.81 11.76
N PRO A 185 -14.77 0.25 12.50
CA PRO A 185 -15.29 0.12 13.84
C PRO A 185 -16.51 -0.81 13.89
N HIS A 186 -16.60 -1.66 14.91
CA HIS A 186 -17.67 -2.64 15.01
C HIS A 186 -19.06 -1.98 14.97
N GLY A 187 -19.90 -2.43 14.04
CA GLY A 187 -21.27 -1.94 13.87
C GLY A 187 -21.41 -0.59 13.14
N SER A 188 -20.31 0.05 12.74
CA SER A 188 -20.37 1.25 11.90
C SER A 188 -20.88 0.94 10.50
N ARG A 189 -21.53 1.92 9.86
CA ARG A 189 -21.77 1.92 8.43
C ARG A 189 -20.49 2.37 7.72
N ALA A 190 -20.21 1.81 6.54
CA ALA A 190 -19.13 2.26 5.69
C ALA A 190 -19.64 2.68 4.32
N ILE A 191 -19.12 3.77 3.78
CA ILE A 191 -19.31 4.17 2.38
C ILE A 191 -17.93 4.14 1.71
N ALA A 192 -17.80 3.28 0.70
CA ALA A 192 -16.58 3.10 -0.06
C ALA A 192 -16.71 3.75 -1.45
N VAL A 193 -15.86 4.73 -1.74
CA VAL A 193 -15.86 5.44 -3.04
C VAL A 193 -14.74 4.89 -3.91
N SER A 194 -15.09 4.38 -5.07
CA SER A 194 -14.15 3.74 -5.99
C SER A 194 -14.14 4.38 -7.38
N GLY A 195 -12.97 4.31 -8.02
CA GLY A 195 -12.81 4.65 -9.43
C GLY A 195 -11.72 3.81 -10.09
N GLY A 196 -11.97 3.32 -11.29
CA GLY A 196 -11.03 2.45 -11.98
C GLY A 196 -10.61 1.25 -11.14
N THR A 197 -9.33 0.89 -11.12
CA THR A 197 -8.81 -0.27 -10.35
C THR A 197 -8.97 -0.14 -8.83
N GLY A 198 -9.35 1.03 -8.32
CA GLY A 198 -9.64 1.23 -6.89
C GLY A 198 -10.80 0.36 -6.38
N LEU A 199 -11.67 -0.12 -7.28
CA LEU A 199 -12.73 -1.06 -6.93
C LEU A 199 -12.17 -2.31 -6.24
N ALA A 200 -11.06 -2.87 -6.68
CA ALA A 200 -10.47 -4.08 -6.10
C ALA A 200 -10.20 -3.93 -4.59
N ALA A 201 -9.69 -2.77 -4.15
CA ALA A 201 -9.41 -2.53 -2.74
C ALA A 201 -10.68 -2.33 -1.90
N VAL A 202 -11.70 -1.64 -2.44
CA VAL A 202 -12.95 -1.37 -1.68
C VAL A 202 -13.91 -2.55 -1.71
N TYR A 203 -13.90 -3.37 -2.76
CA TYR A 203 -14.70 -4.60 -2.82
C TYR A 203 -14.33 -5.55 -1.68
N GLN A 204 -13.05 -5.71 -1.40
CA GLN A 204 -12.61 -6.53 -0.26
C GLN A 204 -13.20 -6.04 1.07
N ILE A 205 -13.34 -4.71 1.25
CA ILE A 205 -13.99 -4.15 2.44
C ILE A 205 -15.46 -4.57 2.49
N ALA A 206 -16.16 -4.48 1.35
CA ALA A 206 -17.58 -4.86 1.27
C ALA A 206 -17.81 -6.37 1.48
N ARG A 207 -16.88 -7.21 1.02
CA ARG A 207 -16.93 -8.67 1.23
C ARG A 207 -16.69 -9.07 2.70
N ASP A 208 -15.76 -8.38 3.38
CA ASP A 208 -15.29 -8.77 4.71
C ASP A 208 -16.09 -8.12 5.84
N TYR A 209 -16.92 -7.09 5.54
CA TYR A 209 -17.67 -6.34 6.55
C TYR A 209 -19.11 -6.07 6.15
N ASP A 210 -20.01 -6.16 7.13
CA ASP A 210 -21.43 -5.81 6.96
C ASP A 210 -21.64 -4.29 6.83
N LYS A 211 -22.80 -3.89 6.28
CA LYS A 211 -23.24 -2.49 6.16
C LYS A 211 -22.29 -1.59 5.37
N VAL A 212 -21.66 -2.14 4.36
CA VAL A 212 -20.87 -1.39 3.39
C VAL A 212 -21.74 -1.01 2.19
N GLU A 213 -21.56 0.20 1.70
CA GLU A 213 -22.09 0.67 0.43
C GLU A 213 -20.94 1.09 -0.46
N ILE A 214 -20.95 0.68 -1.73
CA ILE A 214 -19.97 1.09 -2.74
C ILE A 214 -20.56 2.15 -3.64
N LEU A 215 -19.90 3.32 -3.73
CA LEU A 215 -20.12 4.30 -4.81
C LEU A 215 -19.08 4.02 -5.90
N MET A 216 -19.55 3.49 -7.03
CA MET A 216 -18.70 3.07 -8.14
C MET A 216 -18.68 4.13 -9.22
N GLY A 217 -17.51 4.69 -9.52
CA GLY A 217 -17.32 5.70 -10.57
C GLY A 217 -16.59 5.15 -11.79
N ALA A 218 -17.14 5.44 -12.99
CA ALA A 218 -16.51 5.14 -14.27
C ALA A 218 -16.77 6.27 -15.29
N ARG A 219 -15.99 6.32 -16.36
CA ARG A 219 -16.26 7.26 -17.46
C ARG A 219 -17.52 6.90 -18.25
N SER A 220 -17.77 5.62 -18.43
CA SER A 220 -18.84 5.05 -19.21
C SER A 220 -19.14 3.63 -18.74
N LYS A 221 -20.32 3.10 -19.14
CA LYS A 221 -20.79 1.75 -18.79
C LYS A 221 -19.81 0.63 -19.17
N ASP A 222 -19.16 0.72 -20.32
CA ASP A 222 -18.20 -0.26 -20.82
C ASP A 222 -16.91 -0.35 -19.97
N ARG A 223 -16.73 0.57 -19.03
CA ARG A 223 -15.61 0.56 -18.06
C ARG A 223 -16.02 0.10 -16.67
N LEU A 224 -17.28 -0.26 -16.48
CA LEU A 224 -17.76 -0.92 -15.27
C LEU A 224 -17.43 -2.41 -15.33
N TYR A 225 -16.98 -2.96 -14.23
CA TYR A 225 -16.68 -4.38 -14.10
C TYR A 225 -16.99 -4.84 -12.68
N PHE A 226 -17.28 -6.11 -12.53
CA PHE A 226 -17.50 -6.75 -11.23
C PHE A 226 -18.70 -6.14 -10.44
N GLN A 227 -19.64 -5.53 -11.16
CA GLN A 227 -20.80 -4.87 -10.56
C GLN A 227 -21.75 -5.89 -9.92
N ASP A 228 -22.07 -6.96 -10.62
CA ASP A 228 -22.99 -8.01 -10.14
C ASP A 228 -22.46 -8.65 -8.85
N GLU A 229 -21.16 -8.89 -8.76
CA GLU A 229 -20.52 -9.43 -7.56
C GLU A 229 -20.53 -8.44 -6.40
N CYS A 230 -20.39 -7.14 -6.67
CA CYS A 230 -20.55 -6.10 -5.65
C CYS A 230 -22.00 -6.06 -5.15
N GLU A 231 -22.99 -6.07 -6.04
CA GLU A 231 -24.43 -6.05 -5.71
C GLU A 231 -24.85 -7.31 -4.94
N ALA A 232 -24.17 -8.44 -5.15
CA ALA A 232 -24.40 -9.66 -4.39
C ALA A 232 -23.98 -9.58 -2.91
N CYS A 233 -23.07 -8.67 -2.55
CA CYS A 233 -22.56 -8.57 -1.18
C CYS A 233 -22.90 -7.26 -0.47
N CYS A 234 -23.24 -6.19 -1.19
CA CYS A 234 -23.50 -4.87 -0.60
C CYS A 234 -24.41 -3.98 -1.45
N GLU A 235 -24.79 -2.83 -0.93
CA GLU A 235 -25.47 -1.79 -1.71
C GLU A 235 -24.46 -1.13 -2.65
N VAL A 236 -24.84 -0.98 -3.94
CA VAL A 236 -24.02 -0.35 -4.97
C VAL A 236 -24.76 0.84 -5.58
N SER A 237 -24.10 1.98 -5.67
CA SER A 237 -24.57 3.14 -6.43
C SER A 237 -23.55 3.47 -7.50
N VAL A 238 -23.96 3.47 -8.77
CA VAL A 238 -23.09 3.70 -9.91
C VAL A 238 -23.21 5.13 -10.41
N ALA A 239 -22.09 5.73 -10.79
CA ALA A 239 -22.00 7.01 -11.50
C ALA A 239 -21.14 6.85 -12.75
N THR A 240 -21.63 7.31 -13.91
CA THR A 240 -20.85 7.40 -15.14
C THR A 240 -20.80 8.82 -15.65
N ASP A 241 -19.59 9.26 -16.06
CA ASP A 241 -19.38 10.64 -16.50
C ASP A 241 -20.26 11.01 -17.71
N ASP A 242 -20.52 10.01 -18.59
CA ASP A 242 -21.33 10.17 -19.79
C ASP A 242 -22.85 9.87 -19.58
N GLY A 243 -23.25 9.43 -18.40
CA GLY A 243 -24.62 9.07 -18.06
C GLY A 243 -25.11 7.75 -18.67
N SER A 244 -24.22 6.91 -19.17
CA SER A 244 -24.59 5.62 -19.80
C SER A 244 -25.08 4.56 -18.80
N GLU A 245 -24.79 4.73 -17.51
CA GLU A 245 -25.29 3.88 -16.41
C GLU A 245 -25.36 4.67 -15.11
N GLY A 246 -26.45 4.48 -14.35
CA GLY A 246 -26.64 5.07 -13.03
C GLY A 246 -26.74 6.60 -13.01
N TYR A 247 -26.04 7.23 -12.05
CA TYR A 247 -25.98 8.69 -11.92
C TYR A 247 -25.17 9.30 -13.07
N HIS A 248 -25.73 10.32 -13.72
CA HIS A 248 -25.04 11.04 -14.78
C HIS A 248 -24.14 12.12 -14.19
N GLY A 249 -22.85 11.85 -14.11
CA GLY A 249 -21.83 12.72 -13.54
C GLY A 249 -20.72 11.96 -12.83
N VAL A 250 -19.80 12.68 -12.22
CA VAL A 250 -18.69 12.06 -11.50
C VAL A 250 -19.12 11.51 -10.14
N VAL A 251 -18.52 10.42 -9.70
CA VAL A 251 -18.85 9.75 -8.44
C VAL A 251 -18.76 10.66 -7.20
N THR A 252 -17.95 11.71 -7.26
CA THR A 252 -17.81 12.69 -6.17
C THR A 252 -19.00 13.65 -6.06
N GLU A 253 -19.78 13.84 -7.12
CA GLU A 253 -21.05 14.56 -7.10
C GLU A 253 -22.14 13.66 -6.48
N LEU A 254 -22.22 12.40 -6.90
CA LEU A 254 -23.08 11.40 -6.27
C LEU A 254 -22.80 11.28 -4.76
N LEU A 255 -21.53 11.27 -4.35
CA LEU A 255 -21.12 11.28 -2.95
C LEU A 255 -21.63 12.53 -2.22
N ARG A 256 -21.55 13.71 -2.83
CA ARG A 256 -22.06 14.97 -2.26
C ARG A 256 -23.57 14.90 -2.01
N GLU A 257 -24.33 14.53 -3.04
CA GLU A 257 -25.80 14.40 -2.93
C GLU A 257 -26.19 13.41 -1.81
N LYS A 258 -25.47 12.30 -1.71
CA LYS A 258 -25.68 11.32 -0.66
C LYS A 258 -25.41 11.90 0.72
N LEU A 259 -24.30 12.60 0.91
CA LEU A 259 -23.95 13.24 2.19
C LEU A 259 -24.93 14.34 2.58
N GLU A 260 -25.46 15.08 1.62
CA GLU A 260 -26.51 16.10 1.85
C GLU A 260 -27.83 15.47 2.29
N ALA A 261 -28.19 14.30 1.76
CA ALA A 261 -29.39 13.56 2.12
C ALA A 261 -29.31 12.86 3.49
N MET A 262 -28.12 12.56 4.00
CA MET A 262 -27.91 11.92 5.29
C MET A 262 -28.16 12.89 6.45
N THR A 263 -28.71 12.38 7.54
CA THR A 263 -28.79 13.11 8.82
C THR A 263 -27.41 13.26 9.46
N GLU A 264 -27.27 14.17 10.42
CA GLU A 264 -26.02 14.38 11.16
C GLU A 264 -25.61 13.11 11.92
N ASP A 265 -26.57 12.41 12.53
CA ASP A 265 -26.32 11.16 13.27
C ASP A 265 -25.83 10.04 12.32
N GLU A 266 -26.42 9.91 11.13
CA GLU A 266 -25.98 8.94 10.13
C GLU A 266 -24.57 9.23 9.64
N ARG A 267 -24.25 10.52 9.36
CA ARG A 267 -22.88 10.92 8.99
C ARG A 267 -21.89 10.64 10.12
N ALA A 268 -22.24 10.94 11.36
CA ALA A 268 -21.38 10.69 12.52
C ALA A 268 -21.10 9.19 12.74
N ALA A 269 -22.03 8.31 12.36
CA ALA A 269 -21.90 6.85 12.46
C ALA A 269 -21.25 6.18 11.23
N THR A 270 -20.88 6.95 10.20
CA THR A 270 -20.35 6.41 8.93
C THR A 270 -18.85 6.62 8.83
N VAL A 271 -18.13 5.59 8.35
CA VAL A 271 -16.71 5.64 7.99
C VAL A 271 -16.56 5.60 6.46
N PHE A 272 -15.63 6.35 5.93
CA PHE A 272 -15.45 6.50 4.50
C PHE A 272 -14.11 5.91 4.05
N TYR A 273 -14.15 5.14 2.95
CA TYR A 273 -12.98 4.56 2.32
C TYR A 273 -12.92 5.01 0.86
N ASN A 274 -11.83 5.68 0.46
CA ASN A 274 -11.66 6.18 -0.90
C ASN A 274 -10.50 5.46 -1.57
N CYS A 275 -10.71 4.91 -2.78
CA CYS A 275 -9.66 4.30 -3.58
C CYS A 275 -9.90 4.52 -5.08
N GLY A 276 -8.87 5.04 -5.78
CA GLY A 276 -8.95 5.33 -7.20
C GLY A 276 -7.94 6.40 -7.64
N PRO A 277 -8.15 7.03 -8.79
CA PRO A 277 -7.30 8.10 -9.28
C PRO A 277 -7.14 9.23 -8.24
N LYS A 278 -5.91 9.72 -8.07
CA LYS A 278 -5.61 10.75 -7.05
C LYS A 278 -6.56 11.94 -7.10
N ALA A 279 -6.87 12.46 -8.29
CA ALA A 279 -7.77 13.60 -8.44
C ALA A 279 -9.19 13.30 -7.90
N MET A 280 -9.71 12.10 -8.14
CA MET A 280 -11.00 11.66 -7.58
C MET A 280 -10.94 11.59 -6.06
N VAL A 281 -9.91 10.96 -5.50
CA VAL A 281 -9.74 10.81 -4.04
C VAL A 281 -9.60 12.17 -3.37
N ASP A 282 -8.81 13.09 -3.92
CA ASP A 282 -8.65 14.45 -3.37
C ASP A 282 -10.00 15.19 -3.31
N VAL A 283 -10.82 15.09 -4.36
CA VAL A 283 -12.16 15.70 -4.39
C VAL A 283 -13.10 15.00 -3.40
N ALA A 284 -13.10 13.66 -3.36
CA ALA A 284 -13.92 12.89 -2.42
C ALA A 284 -13.63 13.29 -0.96
N VAL A 285 -12.34 13.35 -0.57
CA VAL A 285 -11.90 13.79 0.75
C VAL A 285 -12.36 15.24 1.02
N SER A 286 -12.21 16.14 0.04
CA SER A 286 -12.63 17.54 0.18
C SER A 286 -14.15 17.69 0.37
N VAL A 287 -14.94 16.85 -0.30
CA VAL A 287 -16.40 16.79 -0.11
C VAL A 287 -16.72 16.25 1.27
N GLN A 288 -16.14 15.12 1.66
CA GLN A 288 -16.37 14.47 2.95
C GLN A 288 -16.04 15.38 4.14
N LEU A 289 -14.94 16.14 4.09
CA LEU A 289 -14.52 17.07 5.15
C LEU A 289 -15.48 18.25 5.36
N GLN A 290 -16.42 18.51 4.44
CA GLN A 290 -17.47 19.52 4.61
C GLN A 290 -18.60 19.02 5.55
N PHE A 291 -18.73 17.70 5.69
CA PHE A 291 -19.83 17.05 6.40
C PHE A 291 -19.38 16.19 7.60
N CYS A 292 -18.13 15.71 7.58
CA CYS A 292 -17.64 14.67 8.48
C CYS A 292 -16.25 15.02 9.04
N SER A 293 -15.90 14.37 10.15
CA SER A 293 -14.55 14.48 10.74
C SER A 293 -13.52 13.74 9.90
N SER A 294 -12.29 14.28 9.83
CA SER A 294 -11.13 13.61 9.20
C SER A 294 -10.87 12.22 9.79
N GLN A 295 -11.23 11.97 11.04
CA GLN A 295 -11.08 10.68 11.72
C GLN A 295 -11.95 9.57 11.12
N GLN A 296 -12.97 9.91 10.35
CA GLN A 296 -13.87 8.98 9.68
C GLN A 296 -13.45 8.68 8.24
N ILE A 297 -12.42 9.35 7.71
CA ILE A 297 -12.06 9.34 6.27
C ILE A 297 -10.72 8.67 6.08
N TYR A 298 -10.69 7.59 5.31
CA TYR A 298 -9.52 6.82 4.98
C TYR A 298 -9.36 6.73 3.45
N SER A 299 -8.15 6.88 2.98
CA SER A 299 -7.88 6.88 1.53
C SER A 299 -6.64 6.09 1.19
N ALA A 300 -6.76 5.25 0.18
CA ALA A 300 -5.65 4.61 -0.51
C ALA A 300 -5.35 5.43 -1.78
N ILE A 301 -4.22 6.12 -1.77
CA ILE A 301 -3.76 6.95 -2.89
C ILE A 301 -2.63 6.20 -3.60
N ASP A 302 -2.60 6.26 -4.93
CA ASP A 302 -1.56 5.61 -5.74
C ASP A 302 -0.21 6.34 -5.57
N TYR A 303 0.55 5.95 -4.56
CA TYR A 303 1.95 6.31 -4.40
C TYR A 303 2.84 5.20 -4.96
N VAL A 304 3.98 5.62 -5.52
CA VAL A 304 4.98 4.67 -6.05
C VAL A 304 5.47 3.75 -4.94
N THR A 305 4.94 2.54 -4.86
CA THR A 305 5.36 1.52 -3.89
C THR A 305 6.39 0.59 -4.54
N LYS A 306 7.54 0.39 -3.89
CA LYS A 306 8.66 -0.41 -4.43
C LYS A 306 9.04 -1.59 -3.56
N CYS A 307 9.38 -1.38 -2.27
CA CYS A 307 9.85 -2.48 -1.43
C CYS A 307 8.73 -3.29 -0.77
N GLY A 308 7.60 -2.68 -0.44
CA GLY A 308 6.50 -3.32 0.32
C GLY A 308 6.73 -3.43 1.82
N VAL A 309 7.93 -3.14 2.32
CA VAL A 309 8.40 -3.46 3.68
C VAL A 309 8.95 -2.24 4.44
N GLY A 310 8.63 -1.04 4.00
CA GLY A 310 8.92 0.20 4.72
C GLY A 310 10.38 0.71 4.67
N ILE A 311 11.26 0.13 3.85
CA ILE A 311 12.69 0.49 3.83
C ILE A 311 12.99 1.63 2.86
N CYS A 312 12.42 1.60 1.64
CA CYS A 312 12.90 2.47 0.56
C CYS A 312 12.33 3.90 0.62
N GLY A 313 11.28 4.16 1.41
CA GLY A 313 10.63 5.46 1.52
C GLY A 313 9.87 5.93 0.28
N ALA A 314 9.81 5.15 -0.81
CA ALA A 314 9.20 5.57 -2.07
C ALA A 314 7.69 5.86 -1.94
N CYS A 315 7.00 5.14 -1.05
CA CYS A 315 5.55 5.25 -0.83
C CYS A 315 5.18 6.15 0.36
N HIS A 316 6.03 7.11 0.74
CA HIS A 316 5.73 7.98 1.87
C HIS A 316 4.66 9.02 1.51
N ALA A 317 3.70 9.17 2.41
CA ALA A 317 2.78 10.29 2.41
C ALA A 317 3.48 11.57 2.95
N PRO A 318 2.97 12.77 2.67
CA PRO A 318 3.59 14.01 3.12
C PRO A 318 3.73 14.17 4.65
N ASP A 319 3.00 13.41 5.44
CA ASP A 319 3.13 13.33 6.90
C ASP A 319 4.17 12.30 7.37
N GLY A 320 4.86 11.64 6.42
CA GLY A 320 5.90 10.66 6.68
C GLY A 320 5.41 9.23 6.83
N ARG A 321 4.09 8.96 6.88
CA ARG A 321 3.56 7.58 6.86
C ARG A 321 3.87 6.93 5.51
N ARG A 322 4.10 5.62 5.53
CA ARG A 322 4.44 4.83 4.32
C ARG A 322 3.32 3.83 4.03
N LEU A 323 2.75 3.89 2.86
CA LEU A 323 1.58 3.08 2.50
C LEU A 323 1.79 1.59 2.73
N CYS A 324 2.99 1.08 2.48
CA CYS A 324 3.27 -0.36 2.56
C CYS A 324 3.35 -0.93 3.98
N VAL A 325 3.49 -0.09 5.02
CA VAL A 325 3.59 -0.53 6.42
C VAL A 325 2.71 0.26 7.39
N ASP A 326 2.16 1.40 6.97
CA ASP A 326 1.25 2.24 7.76
C ASP A 326 -0.16 2.29 7.14
N GLY A 327 -0.35 1.75 5.90
CA GLY A 327 -1.56 1.76 5.11
C GLY A 327 -1.81 0.44 4.37
N PRO A 328 -2.41 0.47 3.17
CA PRO A 328 -2.52 1.60 2.23
C PRO A 328 -3.62 2.61 2.51
N PHE A 329 -4.66 2.26 3.26
CA PHE A 329 -5.69 3.21 3.66
C PHE A 329 -5.18 4.08 4.81
N LEU A 330 -4.82 5.33 4.50
CA LEU A 330 -4.39 6.30 5.49
C LEU A 330 -5.53 7.25 5.85
N GLN A 331 -5.66 7.57 7.14
CA GLN A 331 -6.62 8.56 7.62
C GLN A 331 -6.32 9.93 7.01
N ALA A 332 -7.38 10.65 6.61
CA ALA A 332 -7.26 11.99 6.05
C ALA A 332 -6.64 12.98 7.06
N PRO A 333 -5.89 13.99 6.61
CA PRO A 333 -5.43 15.08 7.46
C PRO A 333 -6.63 15.97 7.89
N ASP A 334 -6.49 16.65 9.04
CA ASP A 334 -7.53 17.52 9.58
C ASP A 334 -7.86 18.74 8.70
N THR A 335 -6.97 19.11 7.78
CA THR A 335 -7.17 20.19 6.81
C THR A 335 -7.00 19.68 5.40
N PRO A 336 -7.89 20.03 4.44
CA PRO A 336 -7.70 19.71 3.05
C PRO A 336 -6.40 20.34 2.57
N ARG A 337 -5.54 19.55 1.94
CA ARG A 337 -4.37 20.11 1.26
C ARG A 337 -4.83 20.73 -0.04
N LEU A 338 -4.84 22.05 -0.10
CA LEU A 338 -4.88 22.74 -1.38
C LEU A 338 -3.57 22.40 -2.11
N THR A 339 -3.64 21.44 -3.03
CA THR A 339 -2.54 21.18 -3.96
C THR A 339 -2.45 22.35 -4.91
N GLY A 340 -1.39 23.19 -4.77
CA GLY A 340 -1.00 24.15 -5.78
C GLY A 340 -0.41 23.46 -7.00
#